data_79406442e6282ec9ab530c517c534300
#
_entry.id   79406442e6282ec9ab530c517c534300
#
_cell.length_a   1.000
_cell.length_b   1.000
_cell.length_c   1.000
_cell.angle_alpha   90.00
_cell.angle_beta   90.00
_cell.angle_gamma   90.00
#
_symmetry.space_group_name_H-M   'P 1'
#
loop_
_entity.id
_entity.type
_entity.pdbx_description
1 polymer ?
#
loop_
_entity_poly.entity_id
_entity_poly.type
_entity_poly.pdbx_seq_one_letter_code
_entity_poly.pdbx_strand_id
1 'polypeptide(L)'
;MNLRPYQTTAIEQLYDWLRGNDGNPIVDACVAAGKSVLLAHLCQDAIRQWPDTRIVMLVPSKELLEQNYAKLIAVWPDAPVGVMSASIGRKEIRQITIATIGSIHKKAHELGQVHLVLVDECHLINNADEGMYRAFIAKLQGYCPDMRVIGWTGTPYRGNGIWLTAADKPMFHDIATRITMDDLLAQNYLTPLTTMPTLTQLDAFGVKTVGGDYVVSDLAKAIDRPHLVQAAVTEAIHLASDRNKWLVYCVTVEHARHVALEMQGNGIACDVITGNTPKAERSSLIEQFRRGELRALVSVAVLTTGFDVPDVDC
;
A
#
# COMPACT_ATOMS: atom_id res chain seq x y z
N MET A 1 -3.58 -20.52 -5.66
CA MET A 1 -3.17 -19.42 -6.59
C MET A 1 -1.70 -19.61 -6.88
N ASN A 2 -1.28 -19.70 -8.14
CA ASN A 2 0.11 -19.93 -8.51
C ASN A 2 0.84 -18.60 -8.72
N LEU A 3 2.15 -18.57 -8.45
CA LEU A 3 3.00 -17.45 -8.79
C LEU A 3 3.12 -17.28 -10.31
N ARG A 4 3.18 -16.04 -10.76
CA ARG A 4 3.57 -15.70 -12.13
C ARG A 4 5.09 -15.88 -12.30
N PRO A 5 5.62 -16.08 -13.53
CA PRO A 5 7.06 -16.31 -13.73
C PRO A 5 7.95 -15.27 -13.04
N TYR A 6 7.67 -13.98 -13.20
CA TYR A 6 8.46 -12.93 -12.56
C TYR A 6 8.41 -12.97 -11.02
N GLN A 7 7.28 -13.41 -10.45
CA GLN A 7 7.12 -13.59 -9.00
C GLN A 7 7.95 -14.78 -8.50
N THR A 8 8.00 -15.87 -9.26
CA THR A 8 8.85 -17.02 -8.94
C THR A 8 10.32 -16.59 -8.94
N THR A 9 10.77 -15.92 -10.00
CA THR A 9 12.13 -15.38 -10.09
C THR A 9 12.47 -14.46 -8.92
N ALA A 10 11.53 -13.60 -8.51
CA ALA A 10 11.76 -12.69 -7.37
C ALA A 10 11.94 -13.44 -6.04
N ILE A 11 11.19 -14.51 -5.80
CA ILE A 11 11.35 -15.35 -4.60
C ILE A 11 12.69 -16.11 -4.65
N GLU A 12 13.09 -16.65 -5.81
CA GLU A 12 14.38 -17.31 -6.00
C GLU A 12 15.55 -16.35 -5.72
N GLN A 13 15.53 -15.16 -6.30
CA GLN A 13 16.53 -14.11 -6.06
C GLN A 13 16.60 -13.70 -4.58
N LEU A 14 15.45 -13.58 -3.90
CA LEU A 14 15.42 -13.30 -2.47
C LEU A 14 16.10 -14.40 -1.65
N TYR A 15 15.83 -15.67 -1.95
CA TYR A 15 16.49 -16.78 -1.26
C TYR A 15 17.98 -16.84 -1.57
N ASP A 16 18.40 -16.58 -2.80
CA ASP A 16 19.81 -16.54 -3.18
C ASP A 16 20.55 -15.42 -2.42
N TRP A 17 19.91 -14.25 -2.32
CA TRP A 17 20.45 -13.15 -1.55
C TRP A 17 20.60 -13.53 -0.06
N LEU A 18 19.56 -14.13 0.53
CA LEU A 18 19.56 -14.56 1.94
C LEU A 18 20.61 -15.63 2.27
N ARG A 19 20.97 -16.48 1.30
CA ARG A 19 22.04 -17.49 1.47
C ARG A 19 23.44 -16.89 1.43
N GLY A 20 23.62 -15.81 0.67
CA GLY A 20 24.93 -15.19 0.47
C GLY A 20 25.23 -13.99 1.35
N ASN A 21 24.27 -13.49 2.13
CA ASN A 21 24.39 -12.23 2.86
C ASN A 21 23.79 -12.29 4.26
N ASP A 22 24.38 -11.54 5.17
CA ASP A 22 23.96 -11.45 6.59
C ASP A 22 23.13 -10.19 6.90
N GLY A 23 22.56 -9.54 5.99
CA GLY A 23 21.80 -8.31 6.23
C GLY A 23 20.28 -8.51 6.19
N ASN A 24 19.59 -7.39 6.20
CA ASN A 24 18.15 -7.29 6.00
C ASN A 24 17.90 -6.76 4.58
N PRO A 25 17.34 -7.55 3.66
CA PRO A 25 17.07 -7.10 2.30
C PRO A 25 15.74 -6.37 2.16
N ILE A 26 15.61 -5.65 1.06
CA ILE A 26 14.34 -5.14 0.53
C ILE A 26 13.95 -5.95 -0.70
N VAL A 27 12.69 -6.30 -0.82
CA VAL A 27 12.03 -6.67 -2.06
C VAL A 27 11.35 -5.41 -2.60
N ASP A 28 11.94 -4.85 -3.67
CA ASP A 28 11.42 -3.70 -4.39
C ASP A 28 10.39 -4.20 -5.43
N ALA A 29 9.11 -4.12 -5.06
CA ALA A 29 8.02 -4.60 -5.91
C ALA A 29 7.04 -3.45 -6.16
N CYS A 30 6.95 -3.01 -7.40
CA CYS A 30 6.08 -1.90 -7.80
C CYS A 30 4.60 -2.18 -7.48
N VAL A 31 3.77 -1.14 -7.59
CA VAL A 31 2.32 -1.28 -7.46
C VAL A 31 1.83 -2.32 -8.48
N ALA A 32 0.87 -3.13 -8.09
CA ALA A 32 0.30 -4.23 -8.87
C ALA A 32 1.25 -5.41 -9.17
N ALA A 33 2.50 -5.43 -8.67
CA ALA A 33 3.38 -6.59 -8.74
C ALA A 33 2.87 -7.82 -7.96
N GLY A 34 1.81 -7.65 -7.15
CA GLY A 34 1.23 -8.72 -6.33
C GLY A 34 1.99 -8.99 -5.04
N LYS A 35 2.50 -7.96 -4.37
CA LYS A 35 3.22 -8.07 -3.08
C LYS A 35 2.55 -9.01 -2.08
N SER A 36 1.23 -8.87 -1.88
CA SER A 36 0.49 -9.72 -0.93
C SER A 36 0.49 -11.20 -1.32
N VAL A 37 0.54 -11.52 -2.62
CA VAL A 37 0.68 -12.90 -3.12
C VAL A 37 2.08 -13.42 -2.85
N LEU A 38 3.11 -12.61 -3.12
CA LEU A 38 4.51 -12.94 -2.84
C LEU A 38 4.73 -13.20 -1.34
N LEU A 39 4.21 -12.31 -0.46
CA LEU A 39 4.26 -12.47 0.99
C LEU A 39 3.60 -13.77 1.45
N ALA A 40 2.44 -14.11 0.91
CA ALA A 40 1.72 -15.32 1.24
C ALA A 40 2.49 -16.59 0.83
N HIS A 41 3.04 -16.60 -0.39
CA HIS A 41 3.86 -17.72 -0.87
C HIS A 41 5.15 -17.85 -0.10
N LEU A 42 5.83 -16.75 0.23
CA LEU A 42 7.03 -16.80 1.06
C LEU A 42 6.74 -17.40 2.44
N CYS A 43 5.63 -17.01 3.08
CA CYS A 43 5.22 -17.60 4.36
C CYS A 43 4.98 -19.11 4.25
N GLN A 44 4.24 -19.53 3.22
CA GLN A 44 3.95 -20.94 2.99
C GLN A 44 5.23 -21.76 2.72
N ASP A 45 6.08 -21.26 1.85
CA ASP A 45 7.30 -21.92 1.46
C ASP A 45 8.31 -21.99 2.61
N ALA A 46 8.50 -20.92 3.36
CA ALA A 46 9.38 -20.89 4.51
C ALA A 46 8.98 -21.92 5.59
N ILE A 47 7.68 -22.04 5.90
CA ILE A 47 7.21 -23.04 6.87
C ILE A 47 7.27 -24.45 6.30
N ARG A 48 7.05 -24.62 5.01
CA ARG A 48 7.18 -25.93 4.34
C ARG A 48 8.62 -26.45 4.36
N GLN A 49 9.60 -25.57 4.12
CA GLN A 49 11.02 -25.94 4.14
C GLN A 49 11.56 -26.08 5.56
N TRP A 50 11.12 -25.21 6.48
CA TRP A 50 11.53 -25.16 7.87
C TRP A 50 10.30 -25.10 8.78
N PRO A 51 9.73 -26.26 9.19
CA PRO A 51 8.46 -26.34 9.90
C PRO A 51 8.37 -25.57 11.22
N ASP A 52 9.48 -25.34 11.89
CA ASP A 52 9.54 -24.58 13.15
C ASP A 52 9.63 -23.06 12.96
N THR A 53 9.66 -22.59 11.70
CA THR A 53 9.77 -21.16 11.41
C THR A 53 8.56 -20.40 11.94
N ARG A 54 8.83 -19.38 12.75
CA ARG A 54 7.82 -18.43 13.22
C ARG A 54 7.99 -17.10 12.49
N ILE A 55 6.88 -16.58 11.97
CA ILE A 55 6.86 -15.40 11.09
C ILE A 55 6.00 -14.31 11.73
N VAL A 56 6.50 -13.09 11.74
CA VAL A 56 5.72 -11.88 12.03
C VAL A 56 5.65 -11.02 10.78
N MET A 57 4.44 -10.75 10.32
CA MET A 57 4.20 -9.81 9.22
C MET A 57 3.67 -8.51 9.79
N LEU A 58 4.46 -7.44 9.65
CA LEU A 58 4.12 -6.09 10.10
C LEU A 58 3.51 -5.31 8.95
N VAL A 59 2.35 -4.75 9.18
CA VAL A 59 1.63 -3.93 8.20
C VAL A 59 1.26 -2.58 8.80
N PRO A 60 1.23 -1.50 7.99
CA PRO A 60 1.00 -0.16 8.51
C PRO A 60 -0.47 0.13 8.86
N SER A 61 -1.42 -0.51 8.19
CA SER A 61 -2.84 -0.22 8.34
C SER A 61 -3.69 -1.47 8.53
N LYS A 62 -4.93 -1.24 8.98
CA LYS A 62 -5.94 -2.28 9.13
C LYS A 62 -6.35 -2.87 7.77
N GLU A 63 -6.49 -2.04 6.78
CA GLU A 63 -6.90 -2.42 5.41
C GLU A 63 -5.87 -3.37 4.81
N LEU A 64 -4.58 -3.03 4.90
CA LEU A 64 -3.48 -3.89 4.45
C LEU A 64 -3.40 -5.18 5.26
N LEU A 65 -3.74 -5.14 6.57
CA LEU A 65 -3.82 -6.36 7.38
C LEU A 65 -4.91 -7.29 6.86
N GLU A 66 -6.12 -6.78 6.66
CA GLU A 66 -7.26 -7.54 6.16
C GLU A 66 -6.96 -8.11 4.75
N GLN A 67 -6.31 -7.32 3.88
CA GLN A 67 -5.90 -7.73 2.54
C GLN A 67 -4.83 -8.83 2.57
N ASN A 68 -3.76 -8.66 3.33
CA ASN A 68 -2.69 -9.65 3.43
C ASN A 68 -3.21 -10.95 4.07
N TYR A 69 -4.08 -10.86 5.09
CA TYR A 69 -4.72 -12.02 5.68
C TYR A 69 -5.58 -12.78 4.67
N ALA A 70 -6.47 -12.07 3.96
CA ALA A 70 -7.34 -12.68 2.95
C ALA A 70 -6.52 -13.33 1.83
N LYS A 71 -5.43 -12.68 1.40
CA LYS A 71 -4.55 -13.21 0.36
C LYS A 71 -3.80 -14.45 0.84
N LEU A 72 -3.32 -14.46 2.09
CA LEU A 72 -2.65 -15.63 2.69
C LEU A 72 -3.60 -16.83 2.74
N ILE A 73 -4.84 -16.65 3.20
CA ILE A 73 -5.83 -17.71 3.23
C ILE A 73 -6.23 -18.18 1.82
N ALA A 74 -6.28 -17.27 0.85
CA ALA A 74 -6.57 -17.65 -0.54
C ALA A 74 -5.43 -18.49 -1.19
N VAL A 75 -4.19 -18.27 -0.78
CA VAL A 75 -3.03 -19.05 -1.22
C VAL A 75 -2.91 -20.35 -0.42
N TRP A 76 -3.13 -20.26 0.87
CA TRP A 76 -2.96 -21.35 1.84
C TRP A 76 -4.12 -21.39 2.85
N PRO A 77 -5.23 -22.11 2.54
CA PRO A 77 -6.45 -22.13 3.38
C PRO A 77 -6.21 -22.56 4.84
N ASP A 78 -5.31 -23.51 5.07
CA ASP A 78 -5.00 -24.05 6.40
C ASP A 78 -3.78 -23.37 7.05
N ALA A 79 -3.43 -22.14 6.62
CA ALA A 79 -2.30 -21.41 7.17
C ALA A 79 -2.44 -21.25 8.71
N PRO A 80 -1.38 -21.53 9.48
CA PRO A 80 -1.38 -21.37 10.94
C PRO A 80 -1.22 -19.88 11.30
N VAL A 81 -2.20 -19.04 10.87
CA VAL A 81 -2.14 -17.58 10.98
C VAL A 81 -3.01 -17.04 12.10
N GLY A 82 -2.44 -16.15 12.89
CA GLY A 82 -3.10 -15.29 13.86
C GLY A 82 -3.05 -13.82 13.46
N VAL A 83 -3.95 -13.04 14.05
CA VAL A 83 -4.04 -11.59 13.81
C VAL A 83 -3.91 -10.84 15.12
N MET A 84 -3.01 -9.85 15.15
CA MET A 84 -2.81 -8.96 16.28
C MET A 84 -3.11 -7.51 15.87
N SER A 85 -4.34 -7.07 16.08
CA SER A 85 -4.77 -5.72 15.77
C SER A 85 -5.89 -5.23 16.69
N ALA A 86 -5.64 -4.14 17.39
CA ALA A 86 -6.64 -3.50 18.26
C ALA A 86 -7.84 -2.95 17.45
N SER A 87 -7.59 -2.43 16.25
CA SER A 87 -8.64 -1.87 15.37
C SER A 87 -9.60 -2.93 14.80
N ILE A 88 -9.16 -4.21 14.77
CA ILE A 88 -9.98 -5.35 14.34
C ILE A 88 -10.55 -6.10 15.55
N GLY A 89 -10.03 -5.83 16.76
CA GLY A 89 -10.42 -6.54 17.98
C GLY A 89 -9.87 -7.97 18.10
N ARG A 90 -8.88 -8.35 17.29
CA ARG A 90 -8.24 -9.67 17.32
C ARG A 90 -6.89 -9.61 18.01
N LYS A 91 -6.62 -10.61 18.87
CA LYS A 91 -5.38 -10.72 19.66
C LYS A 91 -4.88 -12.18 19.64
N GLU A 92 -4.59 -12.67 18.45
CA GLU A 92 -4.17 -14.04 18.23
C GLU A 92 -2.71 -14.10 17.79
N ILE A 93 -1.88 -14.81 18.54
CA ILE A 93 -0.50 -15.14 18.18
C ILE A 93 -0.48 -16.60 17.72
N ARG A 94 0.01 -16.81 16.50
CA ARG A 94 0.21 -18.14 15.92
C ARG A 94 1.58 -18.22 15.25
N GLN A 95 1.86 -19.30 14.56
CA GLN A 95 3.13 -19.50 13.84
C GLN A 95 3.39 -18.38 12.81
N ILE A 96 2.35 -17.96 12.09
CA ILE A 96 2.35 -16.69 11.34
C ILE A 96 1.49 -15.71 12.13
N THR A 97 2.01 -14.54 12.45
CA THR A 97 1.25 -13.47 13.11
C THR A 97 1.27 -12.21 12.25
N ILE A 98 0.11 -11.83 11.70
CA ILE A 98 -0.04 -10.57 10.97
C ILE A 98 -0.48 -9.49 11.94
N ALA A 99 0.25 -8.38 12.01
CA ALA A 99 0.04 -7.37 13.03
C ALA A 99 0.27 -5.94 12.53
N THR A 100 -0.49 -4.99 13.10
CA THR A 100 -0.11 -3.58 13.01
C THR A 100 0.90 -3.25 14.10
N ILE A 101 1.92 -2.43 13.78
CA ILE A 101 3.00 -2.10 14.72
C ILE A 101 2.47 -1.52 16.03
N GLY A 102 1.45 -0.65 15.99
CA GLY A 102 0.82 -0.07 17.17
C GLY A 102 0.24 -1.11 18.13
N SER A 103 -0.19 -2.27 17.64
CA SER A 103 -0.81 -3.34 18.44
C SER A 103 0.20 -4.33 19.01
N ILE A 104 1.39 -4.48 18.39
CA ILE A 104 2.32 -5.55 18.74
C ILE A 104 3.64 -5.07 19.36
N HIS A 105 4.03 -3.81 19.20
CA HIS A 105 5.38 -3.32 19.57
C HIS A 105 5.76 -3.52 21.05
N LYS A 106 4.78 -3.64 21.97
CA LYS A 106 5.01 -3.93 23.39
C LYS A 106 4.99 -5.41 23.75
N LYS A 107 4.73 -6.30 22.77
CA LYS A 107 4.42 -7.72 22.96
C LYS A 107 5.49 -8.68 22.45
N ALA A 108 6.73 -8.20 22.27
CA ALA A 108 7.85 -9.05 21.84
C ALA A 108 8.03 -10.29 22.73
N HIS A 109 7.82 -10.16 24.05
CA HIS A 109 7.92 -11.25 25.01
C HIS A 109 6.84 -12.33 24.85
N GLU A 110 5.64 -11.96 24.36
CA GLU A 110 4.55 -12.93 24.07
C GLU A 110 4.85 -13.74 22.80
N LEU A 111 5.62 -13.18 21.85
CA LEU A 111 6.00 -13.85 20.61
C LEU A 111 7.14 -14.86 20.82
N GLY A 112 8.07 -14.57 21.76
CA GLY A 112 9.27 -15.38 21.97
C GLY A 112 10.19 -15.38 20.75
N GLN A 113 10.70 -16.56 20.37
CA GLN A 113 11.53 -16.71 19.18
C GLN A 113 10.73 -16.47 17.91
N VAL A 114 11.18 -15.52 17.10
CA VAL A 114 10.67 -15.23 15.76
C VAL A 114 11.84 -15.34 14.81
N HIS A 115 11.71 -16.11 13.74
CA HIS A 115 12.79 -16.37 12.80
C HIS A 115 12.77 -15.41 11.60
N LEU A 116 11.58 -14.93 11.24
CA LEU A 116 11.38 -14.07 10.07
C LEU A 116 10.41 -12.94 10.39
N VAL A 117 10.83 -11.71 10.14
CA VAL A 117 9.97 -10.53 10.18
C VAL A 117 9.82 -9.98 8.76
N LEU A 118 8.58 -9.91 8.29
CA LEU A 118 8.21 -9.31 7.01
C LEU A 118 7.60 -7.95 7.28
N VAL A 119 8.14 -6.90 6.69
CA VAL A 119 7.65 -5.52 6.87
C VAL A 119 7.05 -5.02 5.57
N ASP A 120 5.74 -5.01 5.48
CA ASP A 120 5.02 -4.44 4.35
C ASP A 120 5.03 -2.91 4.42
N GLU A 121 5.15 -2.25 3.28
CA GLU A 121 5.36 -0.80 3.12
C GLU A 121 6.51 -0.28 4.00
N CYS A 122 7.66 -0.94 3.93
CA CYS A 122 8.82 -0.67 4.79
C CYS A 122 9.38 0.76 4.65
N HIS A 123 9.04 1.48 3.58
CA HIS A 123 9.38 2.90 3.41
C HIS A 123 8.76 3.82 4.49
N LEU A 124 7.73 3.35 5.19
CA LEU A 124 7.11 4.07 6.30
C LEU A 124 7.92 4.00 7.59
N ILE A 125 8.91 3.10 7.69
CA ILE A 125 9.78 3.01 8.87
C ILE A 125 10.66 4.25 8.95
N ASN A 126 10.61 4.95 10.08
CA ASN A 126 11.48 6.09 10.29
C ASN A 126 12.94 5.64 10.50
N ASN A 127 13.89 6.37 9.90
CA ASN A 127 15.32 6.13 10.07
C ASN A 127 15.84 6.56 11.47
N ALA A 128 15.04 7.28 12.28
CA ALA A 128 15.40 7.61 13.65
C ALA A 128 15.49 6.34 14.51
N ASP A 129 16.54 6.24 15.33
CA ASP A 129 16.85 5.06 16.15
C ASP A 129 15.77 4.67 17.17
N GLU A 130 14.85 5.59 17.50
CA GLU A 130 13.82 5.42 18.54
C GLU A 130 12.42 5.04 18.02
N GLY A 131 12.29 4.71 16.74
CA GLY A 131 10.99 4.35 16.16
C GLY A 131 10.44 3.02 16.69
N MET A 132 9.11 2.90 16.81
CA MET A 132 8.44 1.67 17.30
C MET A 132 8.86 0.41 16.55
N TYR A 133 9.10 0.48 15.25
CA TYR A 133 9.56 -0.66 14.45
C TYR A 133 10.96 -1.11 14.88
N ARG A 134 11.92 -0.19 14.98
CA ARG A 134 13.31 -0.52 15.36
C ARG A 134 13.38 -1.08 16.77
N ALA A 135 12.70 -0.44 17.72
CA ALA A 135 12.65 -0.91 19.10
C ALA A 135 12.01 -2.29 19.23
N PHE A 136 10.98 -2.59 18.46
CA PHE A 136 10.32 -3.89 18.45
C PHE A 136 11.20 -4.97 17.82
N ILE A 137 11.79 -4.70 16.66
CA ILE A 137 12.69 -5.63 15.96
C ILE A 137 13.92 -5.94 16.82
N ALA A 138 14.53 -4.92 17.44
CA ALA A 138 15.68 -5.13 18.35
C ALA A 138 15.33 -6.03 19.55
N LYS A 139 14.11 -5.90 20.11
CA LYS A 139 13.65 -6.81 21.17
C LYS A 139 13.48 -8.25 20.68
N LEU A 140 12.94 -8.45 19.47
CA LEU A 140 12.82 -9.79 18.88
C LEU A 140 14.20 -10.41 18.60
N GLN A 141 15.16 -9.62 18.12
CA GLN A 141 16.54 -10.07 17.92
C GLN A 141 17.21 -10.52 19.23
N GLY A 142 16.81 -9.92 20.36
CA GLY A 142 17.25 -10.40 21.67
C GLY A 142 16.80 -11.82 22.02
N TYR A 143 15.68 -12.31 21.43
CA TYR A 143 15.21 -13.69 21.60
C TYR A 143 15.70 -14.63 20.48
N CYS A 144 15.98 -14.09 19.30
CA CYS A 144 16.46 -14.85 18.13
C CYS A 144 17.48 -13.98 17.36
N PRO A 145 18.79 -14.07 17.71
CA PRO A 145 19.84 -13.26 17.08
C PRO A 145 19.95 -13.45 15.56
N ASP A 146 19.67 -14.65 15.07
CA ASP A 146 19.71 -15.00 13.65
C ASP A 146 18.43 -14.64 12.88
N MET A 147 17.51 -13.91 13.53
CA MET A 147 16.26 -13.47 12.92
C MET A 147 16.53 -12.62 11.68
N ARG A 148 15.85 -12.95 10.58
CA ARG A 148 15.90 -12.15 9.35
C ARG A 148 14.74 -11.16 9.28
N VAL A 149 15.01 -9.96 8.77
CA VAL A 149 14.01 -8.92 8.52
C VAL A 149 14.00 -8.60 7.04
N ILE A 150 12.85 -8.76 6.38
CA ILE A 150 12.70 -8.49 4.95
C ILE A 150 11.72 -7.34 4.78
N GLY A 151 12.18 -6.25 4.15
CA GLY A 151 11.33 -5.11 3.78
C GLY A 151 10.66 -5.34 2.43
N TRP A 152 9.41 -4.90 2.31
CA TRP A 152 8.61 -4.96 1.09
C TRP A 152 8.09 -3.56 0.77
N THR A 153 8.35 -3.06 -0.42
CA THR A 153 7.85 -1.74 -0.85
C THR A 153 7.96 -1.59 -2.36
N GLY A 154 7.15 -0.73 -2.94
CA GLY A 154 7.32 -0.28 -4.34
C GLY A 154 8.05 1.06 -4.44
N THR A 155 8.44 1.65 -3.30
CA THR A 155 9.15 2.94 -3.22
C THR A 155 10.27 2.83 -2.19
N PRO A 156 11.42 2.22 -2.52
CA PRO A 156 12.52 1.96 -1.59
C PRO A 156 13.33 3.22 -1.22
N TYR A 157 12.73 4.40 -1.37
CA TYR A 157 13.30 5.72 -1.06
C TYR A 157 12.27 6.59 -0.33
N ARG A 158 12.72 7.65 0.30
CA ARG A 158 11.87 8.66 0.95
C ARG A 158 11.74 9.93 0.13
N GLY A 159 10.82 10.82 0.52
CA GLY A 159 10.43 12.03 -0.20
C GLY A 159 11.57 13.00 -0.59
N ASN A 160 12.75 12.85 -0.03
CA ASN A 160 13.99 13.56 -0.42
C ASN A 160 14.89 12.74 -1.37
N GLY A 161 14.41 11.61 -1.91
CA GLY A 161 15.17 10.73 -2.81
C GLY A 161 16.22 9.85 -2.12
N ILE A 162 16.31 9.86 -0.78
CA ILE A 162 17.28 9.03 -0.06
C ILE A 162 16.76 7.59 -0.02
N TRP A 163 17.58 6.67 -0.53
CA TRP A 163 17.31 5.24 -0.48
C TRP A 163 17.30 4.70 0.95
N LEU A 164 16.43 3.77 1.26
CA LEU A 164 16.33 3.15 2.58
C LEU A 164 17.62 2.41 2.99
N THR A 165 18.39 1.97 1.99
CA THR A 165 19.68 1.29 2.16
C THR A 165 20.86 2.25 2.34
N ALA A 166 20.68 3.56 2.08
CA ALA A 166 21.74 4.57 2.12
C ALA A 166 21.70 5.47 3.36
N ALA A 167 20.90 5.13 4.38
CA ALA A 167 20.86 5.87 5.65
C ALA A 167 22.14 5.62 6.47
N ASP A 168 22.50 6.54 7.37
CA ASP A 168 23.69 6.39 8.25
C ASP A 168 23.66 5.11 9.08
N LYS A 169 22.45 4.70 9.52
CA LYS A 169 22.21 3.44 10.23
C LYS A 169 21.02 2.73 9.57
N PRO A 170 21.22 2.11 8.41
CA PRO A 170 20.12 1.52 7.67
C PRO A 170 19.56 0.31 8.42
N MET A 171 18.23 0.17 8.42
CA MET A 171 17.60 -1.08 8.85
C MET A 171 17.69 -2.14 7.76
N PHE A 172 17.70 -1.70 6.50
CA PHE A 172 17.82 -2.54 5.33
C PHE A 172 19.14 -2.23 4.63
N HIS A 173 19.83 -3.28 4.18
CA HIS A 173 21.21 -3.18 3.72
C HIS A 173 21.34 -3.23 2.20
N ASP A 174 20.39 -3.86 1.52
CA ASP A 174 20.42 -4.05 0.06
C ASP A 174 19.03 -4.31 -0.51
N ILE A 175 18.92 -4.31 -1.83
CA ILE A 175 17.74 -4.73 -2.58
C ILE A 175 18.00 -6.11 -3.15
N ALA A 176 17.36 -7.14 -2.58
CA ALA A 176 17.55 -8.52 -3.00
C ALA A 176 16.95 -8.80 -4.37
N THR A 177 15.85 -8.16 -4.71
CA THR A 177 15.17 -8.32 -6.01
C THR A 177 14.33 -7.09 -6.31
N ARG A 178 14.14 -6.84 -7.60
CA ARG A 178 13.33 -5.72 -8.09
C ARG A 178 12.34 -6.20 -9.14
N ILE A 179 11.09 -5.81 -8.97
CA ILE A 179 10.02 -5.98 -9.96
C ILE A 179 9.59 -4.57 -10.37
N THR A 180 9.97 -4.15 -11.56
CA THR A 180 9.70 -2.78 -12.05
C THR A 180 8.35 -2.70 -12.77
N MET A 181 7.80 -1.51 -12.86
CA MET A 181 6.60 -1.25 -13.66
C MET A 181 6.86 -1.51 -15.15
N ASP A 182 8.05 -1.13 -15.63
CA ASP A 182 8.46 -1.33 -17.03
C ASP A 182 8.49 -2.80 -17.40
N ASP A 183 9.02 -3.66 -16.52
CA ASP A 183 9.03 -5.12 -16.75
C ASP A 183 7.60 -5.68 -16.84
N LEU A 184 6.70 -5.21 -16.00
CA LEU A 184 5.31 -5.67 -15.99
C LEU A 184 4.52 -5.16 -17.19
N LEU A 185 4.79 -3.94 -17.66
CA LEU A 185 4.24 -3.38 -18.89
C LEU A 185 4.76 -4.16 -20.11
N ALA A 186 6.06 -4.39 -20.20
CA ALA A 186 6.68 -5.13 -21.30
C ALA A 186 6.15 -6.57 -21.41
N GLN A 187 5.79 -7.18 -20.28
CA GLN A 187 5.22 -8.52 -20.20
C GLN A 187 3.69 -8.55 -20.28
N ASN A 188 3.02 -7.42 -20.51
CA ASN A 188 1.56 -7.26 -20.56
C ASN A 188 0.83 -7.69 -19.26
N TYR A 189 1.48 -7.58 -18.10
CA TYR A 189 0.84 -7.75 -16.80
C TYR A 189 0.16 -6.47 -16.29
N LEU A 190 0.57 -5.32 -16.82
CA LEU A 190 -0.04 -4.02 -16.60
C LEU A 190 -0.48 -3.40 -17.92
N THR A 191 -1.54 -2.62 -17.87
CA THR A 191 -1.98 -1.77 -18.98
C THR A 191 -1.20 -0.46 -18.97
N PRO A 192 -0.70 0.03 -20.11
CA PRO A 192 -0.05 1.33 -20.18
C PRO A 192 -0.96 2.46 -19.68
N LEU A 193 -0.39 3.35 -18.86
CA LEU A 193 -1.07 4.58 -18.47
C LEU A 193 -0.93 5.60 -19.59
N THR A 194 -2.06 6.14 -20.06
CA THR A 194 -2.07 7.22 -21.03
C THR A 194 -2.45 8.50 -20.31
N THR A 195 -1.54 9.48 -20.30
CA THR A 195 -1.83 10.82 -19.80
C THR A 195 -2.48 11.62 -20.92
N MET A 196 -3.61 12.24 -20.61
CA MET A 196 -4.26 13.15 -21.56
C MET A 196 -3.83 14.60 -21.26
N PRO A 197 -3.40 15.38 -22.26
CA PRO A 197 -3.11 16.80 -22.05
C PRO A 197 -4.39 17.55 -21.71
N THR A 198 -4.35 18.34 -20.65
CA THR A 198 -5.49 19.17 -20.23
C THR A 198 -5.38 20.59 -20.82
N LEU A 199 -6.51 21.14 -21.22
CA LEU A 199 -6.61 22.52 -21.68
C LEU A 199 -6.63 23.50 -20.51
N THR A 200 -7.29 23.08 -19.41
CA THR A 200 -7.39 23.87 -18.19
C THR A 200 -6.16 23.64 -17.32
N GLN A 201 -5.33 24.64 -17.17
CA GLN A 201 -4.20 24.59 -16.26
C GLN A 201 -4.62 25.10 -14.88
N LEU A 202 -4.36 24.29 -13.85
CA LEU A 202 -4.51 24.71 -12.47
C LEU A 202 -3.25 25.50 -12.05
N ASP A 203 -3.43 26.78 -11.74
CA ASP A 203 -2.34 27.64 -11.30
C ASP A 203 -2.14 27.49 -9.79
N ALA A 204 -1.07 26.83 -9.41
CA ALA A 204 -0.60 26.72 -8.03
C ALA A 204 0.51 27.73 -7.70
N PHE A 205 0.72 28.75 -8.54
CA PHE A 205 1.72 29.78 -8.28
C PHE A 205 1.41 30.54 -6.98
N GLY A 206 2.39 30.67 -6.11
CA GLY A 206 2.23 31.32 -4.80
C GLY A 206 1.60 30.47 -3.70
N VAL A 207 1.20 29.22 -3.97
CA VAL A 207 0.76 28.28 -2.95
C VAL A 207 1.96 27.89 -2.08
N LYS A 208 1.83 28.04 -0.75
CA LYS A 208 2.88 27.72 0.21
C LYS A 208 3.18 26.21 0.22
N THR A 209 4.47 25.88 0.39
CA THR A 209 4.94 24.50 0.56
C THR A 209 5.60 24.33 1.94
N VAL A 210 5.38 23.16 2.56
CA VAL A 210 6.01 22.76 3.83
C VAL A 210 6.49 21.32 3.68
N GLY A 211 7.77 21.08 3.91
CA GLY A 211 8.35 19.73 3.79
C GLY A 211 8.34 19.14 2.37
N GLY A 212 8.18 19.99 1.33
CA GLY A 212 8.08 19.56 -0.07
C GLY A 212 6.64 19.38 -0.58
N ASP A 213 5.62 19.43 0.30
CA ASP A 213 4.22 19.33 -0.05
C ASP A 213 3.50 20.67 0.00
N TYR A 214 2.48 20.87 -0.81
CA TYR A 214 1.62 22.05 -0.76
C TYR A 214 0.84 22.11 0.55
N VAL A 215 0.69 23.32 1.11
CA VAL A 215 -0.24 23.56 2.23
C VAL A 215 -1.67 23.37 1.72
N VAL A 216 -2.35 22.32 2.21
CA VAL A 216 -3.67 21.88 1.75
C VAL A 216 -4.72 23.01 1.69
N SER A 217 -4.76 23.87 2.71
CA SER A 217 -5.71 24.99 2.76
C SER A 217 -5.45 26.05 1.69
N ASP A 218 -4.20 26.29 1.35
CA ASP A 218 -3.82 27.30 0.35
C ASP A 218 -4.00 26.73 -1.07
N LEU A 219 -3.68 25.47 -1.26
CA LEU A 219 -3.93 24.77 -2.53
C LEU A 219 -5.45 24.70 -2.81
N ALA A 220 -6.26 24.33 -1.81
CA ALA A 220 -7.72 24.31 -1.97
C ALA A 220 -8.28 25.66 -2.42
N LYS A 221 -7.85 26.79 -1.80
CA LYS A 221 -8.27 28.14 -2.22
C LYS A 221 -7.88 28.48 -3.66
N ALA A 222 -6.79 27.91 -4.14
CA ALA A 222 -6.33 28.16 -5.52
C ALA A 222 -7.18 27.39 -6.55
N ILE A 223 -7.55 26.14 -6.25
CA ILE A 223 -8.16 25.23 -7.23
C ILE A 223 -9.66 24.99 -7.03
N ASP A 224 -10.19 25.10 -5.81
CA ASP A 224 -11.61 24.88 -5.51
C ASP A 224 -12.44 26.15 -5.85
N ARG A 225 -12.49 26.47 -7.12
CA ARG A 225 -13.25 27.58 -7.69
C ARG A 225 -14.30 27.06 -8.66
N PRO A 226 -15.55 27.54 -8.64
CA PRO A 226 -16.64 26.96 -9.45
C PRO A 226 -16.29 26.79 -10.93
N HIS A 227 -15.69 27.81 -11.56
CA HIS A 227 -15.32 27.75 -12.97
C HIS A 227 -14.17 26.77 -13.27
N LEU A 228 -13.22 26.56 -12.33
CA LEU A 228 -12.14 25.57 -12.48
C LEU A 228 -12.68 24.15 -12.29
N VAL A 229 -13.52 23.93 -11.28
CA VAL A 229 -14.17 22.64 -11.05
C VAL A 229 -15.02 22.25 -12.26
N GLN A 230 -15.86 23.17 -12.75
CA GLN A 230 -16.68 22.96 -13.93
C GLN A 230 -15.83 22.63 -15.18
N ALA A 231 -14.79 23.41 -15.43
CA ALA A 231 -13.90 23.18 -16.57
C ALA A 231 -13.21 21.81 -16.48
N ALA A 232 -12.63 21.48 -15.32
CA ALA A 232 -11.95 20.20 -15.10
C ALA A 232 -12.90 19.00 -15.25
N VAL A 233 -14.10 19.06 -14.67
CA VAL A 233 -15.10 17.98 -14.79
C VAL A 233 -15.58 17.83 -16.23
N THR A 234 -15.86 18.93 -16.93
CA THR A 234 -16.28 18.89 -18.35
C THR A 234 -15.21 18.27 -19.22
N GLU A 235 -13.95 18.66 -19.00
CA GLU A 235 -12.80 18.13 -19.73
C GLU A 235 -12.59 16.63 -19.44
N ALA A 236 -12.67 16.23 -18.17
CA ALA A 236 -12.56 14.82 -17.77
C ALA A 236 -13.66 13.95 -18.41
N ILE A 237 -14.91 14.43 -18.45
CA ILE A 237 -16.02 13.73 -19.10
C ILE A 237 -15.76 13.56 -20.60
N HIS A 238 -15.23 14.57 -21.26
CA HIS A 238 -14.91 14.51 -22.68
C HIS A 238 -13.78 13.51 -22.97
N LEU A 239 -12.66 13.63 -22.22
CA LEU A 239 -11.46 12.82 -22.43
C LEU A 239 -11.64 11.35 -22.01
N ALA A 240 -12.47 11.08 -21.02
CA ALA A 240 -12.73 9.75 -20.48
C ALA A 240 -14.15 9.23 -20.81
N SER A 241 -14.73 9.68 -21.94
CA SER A 241 -16.09 9.31 -22.36
C SER A 241 -16.28 7.79 -22.54
N ASP A 242 -15.23 7.09 -22.95
CA ASP A 242 -15.16 5.64 -23.14
C ASP A 242 -14.74 4.86 -21.88
N ARG A 243 -14.46 5.54 -20.77
CA ARG A 243 -14.04 4.93 -19.50
C ARG A 243 -15.22 4.67 -18.58
N ASN A 244 -15.17 3.58 -17.83
CA ASN A 244 -16.30 3.08 -17.05
C ASN A 244 -16.13 3.25 -15.55
N LYS A 245 -14.89 3.26 -15.03
CA LYS A 245 -14.59 3.32 -13.60
C LYS A 245 -13.51 4.33 -13.29
N TRP A 246 -13.91 5.43 -12.65
CA TRP A 246 -13.05 6.57 -12.39
C TRP A 246 -12.73 6.71 -10.90
N LEU A 247 -11.46 7.01 -10.59
CA LEU A 247 -11.03 7.47 -9.28
C LEU A 247 -10.64 8.94 -9.37
N VAL A 248 -11.34 9.78 -8.62
CA VAL A 248 -11.13 11.23 -8.61
C VAL A 248 -10.57 11.64 -7.26
N TYR A 249 -9.36 12.19 -7.24
CA TYR A 249 -8.71 12.63 -6.01
C TYR A 249 -8.82 14.13 -5.84
N CYS A 250 -9.35 14.55 -4.68
CA CYS A 250 -9.55 15.94 -4.33
C CYS A 250 -8.71 16.35 -3.13
N VAL A 251 -8.45 17.66 -3.01
CA VAL A 251 -7.58 18.23 -1.97
C VAL A 251 -8.28 18.28 -0.61
N THR A 252 -9.57 18.64 -0.59
CA THR A 252 -10.39 18.74 0.62
C THR A 252 -11.73 18.06 0.46
N VAL A 253 -12.41 17.81 1.59
CA VAL A 253 -13.77 17.24 1.58
C VAL A 253 -14.77 18.18 0.90
N GLU A 254 -14.60 19.48 1.05
CA GLU A 254 -15.44 20.49 0.40
C GLU A 254 -15.22 20.47 -1.11
N HIS A 255 -13.96 20.48 -1.56
CA HIS A 255 -13.61 20.33 -2.98
C HIS A 255 -14.18 19.04 -3.57
N ALA A 256 -14.09 17.92 -2.84
CA ALA A 256 -14.67 16.65 -3.30
C ALA A 256 -16.19 16.71 -3.48
N ARG A 257 -16.89 17.41 -2.62
CA ARG A 257 -18.33 17.62 -2.75
C ARG A 257 -18.69 18.49 -3.97
N HIS A 258 -17.94 19.57 -4.20
CA HIS A 258 -18.14 20.44 -5.37
C HIS A 258 -17.91 19.65 -6.68
N VAL A 259 -16.83 18.88 -6.73
CA VAL A 259 -16.54 18.01 -7.90
C VAL A 259 -17.65 16.96 -8.10
N ALA A 260 -18.07 16.29 -7.03
CA ALA A 260 -19.15 15.28 -7.13
C ALA A 260 -20.47 15.89 -7.59
N LEU A 261 -20.85 17.05 -7.06
CA LEU A 261 -22.07 17.76 -7.51
C LEU A 261 -22.01 18.13 -8.99
N GLU A 262 -20.86 18.62 -9.45
CA GLU A 262 -20.66 18.96 -10.87
C GLU A 262 -20.73 17.70 -11.75
N MET A 263 -20.09 16.60 -11.33
CA MET A 263 -20.15 15.31 -12.03
C MET A 263 -21.58 14.77 -12.10
N GLN A 264 -22.33 14.79 -11.00
CA GLN A 264 -23.74 14.36 -10.93
C GLN A 264 -24.63 15.23 -11.81
N GLY A 265 -24.40 16.56 -11.81
CA GLY A 265 -25.09 17.49 -12.69
C GLY A 265 -24.90 17.19 -14.18
N ASN A 266 -23.77 16.58 -14.54
CA ASN A 266 -23.45 16.12 -15.89
C ASN A 266 -23.80 14.63 -16.12
N GLY A 267 -24.60 14.01 -15.26
CA GLY A 267 -25.10 12.64 -15.42
C GLY A 267 -24.12 11.53 -15.06
N ILE A 268 -23.01 11.83 -14.39
CA ILE A 268 -22.07 10.81 -13.90
C ILE A 268 -22.54 10.30 -12.53
N ALA A 269 -22.87 9.02 -12.43
CA ALA A 269 -23.18 8.37 -11.16
C ALA A 269 -21.90 8.30 -10.30
N CYS A 270 -21.82 9.12 -9.26
CA CYS A 270 -20.65 9.17 -8.38
C CYS A 270 -21.03 9.45 -6.93
N ASP A 271 -20.13 9.13 -6.01
CA ASP A 271 -20.26 9.48 -4.60
C ASP A 271 -18.90 9.84 -3.98
N VAL A 272 -18.93 10.48 -2.80
CA VAL A 272 -17.75 10.97 -2.10
C VAL A 272 -17.36 10.01 -0.99
N ILE A 273 -16.07 9.63 -0.96
CA ILE A 273 -15.50 8.79 0.09
C ILE A 273 -14.34 9.52 0.79
N THR A 274 -14.41 9.63 2.10
CA THR A 274 -13.44 10.38 2.92
C THR A 274 -13.01 9.58 4.15
N GLY A 275 -12.04 10.10 4.89
CA GLY A 275 -11.63 9.53 6.17
C GLY A 275 -12.78 9.44 7.19
N ASN A 276 -13.76 10.35 7.12
CA ASN A 276 -14.91 10.41 8.02
C ASN A 276 -16.11 9.54 7.57
N THR A 277 -16.07 8.96 6.36
CA THR A 277 -17.14 8.06 5.88
C THR A 277 -17.24 6.83 6.78
N PRO A 278 -18.41 6.54 7.38
CA PRO A 278 -18.60 5.38 8.24
C PRO A 278 -18.22 4.08 7.55
N LYS A 279 -17.68 3.11 8.31
CA LYS A 279 -17.14 1.87 7.74
C LYS A 279 -18.18 1.10 6.90
N ALA A 280 -19.42 1.01 7.36
CA ALA A 280 -20.49 0.31 6.62
C ALA A 280 -20.83 1.00 5.31
N GLU A 281 -20.93 2.32 5.32
CA GLU A 281 -21.18 3.15 4.15
C GLU A 281 -20.00 3.08 3.16
N ARG A 282 -18.75 3.19 3.65
CA ARG A 282 -17.55 3.02 2.82
C ARG A 282 -17.54 1.68 2.11
N SER A 283 -17.86 0.59 2.82
CA SER A 283 -17.91 -0.75 2.23
C SER A 283 -19.01 -0.85 1.18
N SER A 284 -20.17 -0.23 1.42
CA SER A 284 -21.27 -0.18 0.46
C SER A 284 -20.91 0.60 -0.81
N LEU A 285 -20.29 1.79 -0.68
CA LEU A 285 -19.86 2.60 -1.81
C LEU A 285 -18.81 1.89 -2.68
N ILE A 286 -17.85 1.22 -2.05
CA ILE A 286 -16.83 0.43 -2.77
C ILE A 286 -17.49 -0.73 -3.52
N GLU A 287 -18.49 -1.39 -2.93
CA GLU A 287 -19.17 -2.50 -3.58
C GLU A 287 -20.05 -2.02 -4.75
N GLN A 288 -20.76 -0.89 -4.60
CA GLN A 288 -21.51 -0.26 -5.68
C GLN A 288 -20.57 0.13 -6.86
N PHE A 289 -19.39 0.66 -6.54
CA PHE A 289 -18.39 0.99 -7.53
C PHE A 289 -17.86 -0.26 -8.24
N ARG A 290 -17.59 -1.34 -7.51
CA ARG A 290 -17.19 -2.64 -8.10
C ARG A 290 -18.23 -3.19 -9.06
N ARG A 291 -19.52 -3.05 -8.73
CA ARG A 291 -20.62 -3.51 -9.57
C ARG A 291 -20.94 -2.57 -10.76
N GLY A 292 -20.30 -1.39 -10.80
CA GLY A 292 -20.56 -0.40 -11.84
C GLY A 292 -21.85 0.39 -11.62
N GLU A 293 -22.46 0.33 -10.44
CA GLU A 293 -23.60 1.17 -10.05
C GLU A 293 -23.16 2.63 -9.88
N LEU A 294 -21.92 2.83 -9.40
CA LEU A 294 -21.22 4.11 -9.45
C LEU A 294 -20.14 4.04 -10.53
N ARG A 295 -20.11 5.05 -11.41
CA ARG A 295 -19.05 5.24 -12.41
C ARG A 295 -17.81 5.88 -11.80
N ALA A 296 -17.97 6.73 -10.79
CA ALA A 296 -16.86 7.40 -10.16
C ALA A 296 -16.92 7.33 -8.62
N LEU A 297 -15.73 7.23 -7.98
CA LEU A 297 -15.54 7.53 -6.57
C LEU A 297 -14.67 8.77 -6.43
N VAL A 298 -15.20 9.79 -5.76
CA VAL A 298 -14.48 11.03 -5.46
C VAL A 298 -13.89 10.92 -4.07
N SER A 299 -12.57 11.03 -3.95
CA SER A 299 -11.83 10.66 -2.74
C SER A 299 -10.97 11.80 -2.18
N VAL A 300 -10.84 11.85 -0.86
CA VAL A 300 -9.90 12.74 -0.17
C VAL A 300 -9.04 11.93 0.78
N ALA A 301 -7.76 11.82 0.46
CA ALA A 301 -6.73 11.12 1.26
C ALA A 301 -7.08 9.68 1.67
N VAL A 302 -8.04 9.04 0.99
CA VAL A 302 -8.41 7.63 1.15
C VAL A 302 -8.36 6.93 -0.21
N LEU A 303 -8.44 5.60 -0.26
CA LEU A 303 -8.28 4.79 -1.48
C LEU A 303 -6.88 4.89 -2.12
N THR A 304 -5.88 5.35 -1.37
CA THR A 304 -4.49 5.48 -1.83
C THR A 304 -3.67 4.23 -1.58
N THR A 305 -3.94 3.54 -0.47
CA THR A 305 -3.25 2.30 -0.08
C THR A 305 -4.26 1.20 0.24
N GLY A 306 -4.01 -0.02 -0.23
CA GLY A 306 -4.87 -1.18 0.03
C GLY A 306 -6.22 -1.16 -0.70
N PHE A 307 -6.44 -0.24 -1.65
CA PHE A 307 -7.60 -0.24 -2.52
C PHE A 307 -7.29 -1.04 -3.79
N ASP A 308 -8.01 -2.15 -3.97
CA ASP A 308 -7.80 -3.08 -5.08
C ASP A 308 -9.12 -3.24 -5.87
N VAL A 309 -9.22 -2.51 -6.96
CA VAL A 309 -10.29 -2.61 -7.97
C VAL A 309 -9.63 -2.62 -9.33
N PRO A 310 -9.31 -3.83 -9.86
CA PRO A 310 -8.48 -4.00 -11.05
C PRO A 310 -9.05 -3.42 -12.35
N ASP A 311 -10.33 -3.17 -12.40
CA ASP A 311 -11.06 -2.65 -13.57
C ASP A 311 -11.26 -1.11 -13.54
N VAL A 312 -10.55 -0.41 -12.66
CA VAL A 312 -10.42 1.05 -12.74
C VAL A 312 -9.66 1.42 -14.01
N ASP A 313 -10.24 2.31 -14.82
CA ASP A 313 -9.73 2.67 -16.14
C ASP A 313 -9.53 4.19 -16.35
N CYS A 314 -9.82 5.01 -15.31
CA CYS A 314 -9.57 6.45 -15.31
C CYS A 314 -9.30 7.00 -13.90
#